data_1a6e155d24f45f3ffb6e46b4d56c2182
#
_entry.id   1a6e155d24f45f3ffb6e46b4d56c2182
#
_cell.length_a   1.000
_cell.length_b   1.000
_cell.length_c   1.000
_cell.angle_alpha   90.00
_cell.angle_beta   90.00
_cell.angle_gamma   90.00
#
_symmetry.space_group_name_H-M   'P 1'
#
loop_
_entity.id
_entity.type
_entity.pdbx_description
1 polymer ?
#
loop_
_entity_poly.entity_id
_entity_poly.type
_entity_poly.pdbx_seq_one_letter_code
_entity_poly.pdbx_strand_id
1 'polypeptide(L)'
;MRLLLACACLMAAAAAAAQDATALDEVARRAKEPPKLTLEATAPQVLAACREMLPRRPIELTGSLILRNRKGIVQKECDYRLVMRRGADLTQMAVRLFPRHGTNELASVTIARRGNARPTILLVSNGTDQNVGSPLDRVMDTDVTWLDLTFDFLWWTDAEYETEREGETVHGQTCMVILVRPPEKIEGLEAVRLWADKKTGCLMQAEQLDEGLKPRRRLWGTRVKKFDGERWMVSVLEVETLGSRHRTKITVDSLRELEN
;
A
#
# COMPACT_ATOMS: atom_id res chain seq x y z
N MET A 1 22.14 -3.95 -37.01
CA MET A 1 22.61 -3.60 -35.64
C MET A 1 21.51 -3.05 -34.71
N ARG A 2 20.35 -2.56 -35.20
CA ARG A 2 19.23 -2.07 -34.33
C ARG A 2 18.28 -3.14 -33.81
N LEU A 3 18.20 -4.32 -34.44
CA LEU A 3 17.33 -5.43 -34.01
C LEU A 3 17.88 -6.21 -32.79
N LEU A 4 19.20 -6.29 -32.65
CA LEU A 4 19.85 -7.00 -31.53
C LEU A 4 19.76 -6.24 -30.20
N LEU A 5 19.70 -4.90 -30.23
CA LEU A 5 19.51 -4.09 -29.01
C LEU A 5 18.09 -4.19 -28.44
N ALA A 6 17.07 -4.33 -29.29
CA ALA A 6 15.67 -4.46 -28.87
C ALA A 6 15.39 -5.80 -28.18
N CYS A 7 16.01 -6.89 -28.64
CA CYS A 7 15.92 -8.20 -27.98
C CYS A 7 16.62 -8.23 -26.62
N ALA A 8 17.76 -7.56 -26.47
CA ALA A 8 18.47 -7.50 -25.17
C ALA A 8 17.69 -6.72 -24.11
N CYS A 9 17.01 -5.62 -24.50
CA CYS A 9 16.14 -4.86 -23.58
C CYS A 9 14.87 -5.63 -23.19
N LEU A 10 14.28 -6.41 -24.09
CA LEU A 10 13.12 -7.27 -23.78
C LEU A 10 13.51 -8.45 -22.86
N MET A 11 14.68 -9.03 -23.06
CA MET A 11 15.18 -10.10 -22.21
C MET A 11 15.59 -9.61 -20.82
N ALA A 12 16.15 -8.40 -20.71
CA ALA A 12 16.45 -7.78 -19.43
C ALA A 12 15.18 -7.41 -18.64
N ALA A 13 14.13 -6.93 -19.32
CA ALA A 13 12.84 -6.64 -18.69
C ALA A 13 12.11 -7.92 -18.23
N ALA A 14 12.18 -9.01 -19.00
CA ALA A 14 11.63 -10.29 -18.63
C ALA A 14 12.40 -10.96 -17.46
N ALA A 15 13.72 -10.79 -17.41
CA ALA A 15 14.55 -11.27 -16.31
C ALA A 15 14.30 -10.49 -15.01
N ALA A 16 14.09 -9.17 -15.09
CA ALA A 16 13.73 -8.36 -13.93
C ALA A 16 12.35 -8.71 -13.39
N ALA A 17 11.36 -8.94 -14.26
CA ALA A 17 10.02 -9.39 -13.85
C ALA A 17 10.02 -10.80 -13.24
N ALA A 18 10.87 -11.69 -13.73
CA ALA A 18 11.03 -13.04 -13.16
C ALA A 18 11.77 -13.02 -11.82
N GLN A 19 12.71 -12.09 -11.62
CA GLN A 19 13.39 -11.88 -10.33
C GLN A 19 12.43 -11.29 -9.29
N ASP A 20 11.55 -10.37 -9.67
CA ASP A 20 10.54 -9.81 -8.77
C ASP A 20 9.49 -10.87 -8.37
N ALA A 21 9.10 -11.76 -9.27
CA ALA A 21 8.18 -12.86 -8.96
C ALA A 21 8.80 -13.90 -7.99
N THR A 22 10.08 -14.24 -8.17
CA THR A 22 10.81 -15.13 -7.24
C THR A 22 11.06 -14.48 -5.88
N ALA A 23 11.24 -13.14 -5.84
CA ALA A 23 11.37 -12.40 -4.60
C ALA A 23 10.07 -12.39 -3.79
N LEU A 24 8.91 -12.23 -4.45
CA LEU A 24 7.58 -12.33 -3.82
C LEU A 24 7.33 -13.73 -3.23
N ASP A 25 7.71 -14.79 -3.95
CA ASP A 25 7.64 -16.16 -3.43
C ASP A 25 8.56 -16.39 -2.22
N GLU A 26 9.69 -15.70 -2.13
CA GLU A 26 10.61 -15.80 -0.99
C GLU A 26 10.16 -14.99 0.24
N VAL A 27 9.47 -13.85 0.06
CA VAL A 27 8.78 -13.12 1.14
C VAL A 27 7.74 -14.01 1.81
N ALA A 28 6.97 -14.72 0.99
CA ALA A 28 5.97 -15.67 1.46
C ALA A 28 6.56 -16.82 2.26
N ARG A 29 7.72 -17.32 1.85
CA ARG A 29 8.37 -18.48 2.48
C ARG A 29 9.04 -18.15 3.81
N ARG A 30 9.43 -16.88 4.06
CA ARG A 30 10.18 -16.44 5.26
C ARG A 30 9.36 -15.66 6.28
N ALA A 31 8.18 -15.17 5.94
CA ALA A 31 7.18 -14.83 6.95
C ALA A 31 6.85 -16.16 7.63
N LYS A 32 7.25 -16.36 8.90
CA LYS A 32 6.94 -17.58 9.67
C LYS A 32 5.51 -17.99 9.39
N GLU A 33 5.34 -19.03 8.57
CA GLU A 33 4.11 -19.56 8.00
C GLU A 33 2.98 -18.51 7.96
N PRO A 34 2.86 -17.74 6.85
CA PRO A 34 1.64 -16.96 6.66
C PRO A 34 0.48 -17.94 6.78
N PRO A 35 -0.66 -17.52 7.33
CA PRO A 35 -1.82 -18.39 7.41
C PRO A 35 -2.07 -18.89 5.99
N LYS A 36 -1.88 -20.21 5.75
CA LYS A 36 -2.12 -20.83 4.44
C LYS A 36 -3.58 -20.58 4.13
N LEU A 37 -3.83 -19.64 3.23
CA LEU A 37 -5.18 -19.43 2.74
C LEU A 37 -5.59 -20.70 1.99
N THR A 38 -6.56 -21.41 2.55
CA THR A 38 -7.18 -22.55 1.87
C THR A 38 -8.11 -22.02 0.80
N LEU A 39 -8.44 -22.86 -0.20
CA LEU A 39 -9.45 -22.54 -1.21
C LEU A 39 -10.83 -22.23 -0.61
N GLU A 40 -11.06 -22.62 0.64
CA GLU A 40 -12.31 -22.44 1.40
C GLU A 40 -12.24 -21.22 2.36
N ALA A 41 -11.15 -20.43 2.32
CA ALA A 41 -11.04 -19.26 3.20
C ALA A 41 -12.17 -18.27 2.90
N THR A 42 -12.85 -17.78 3.92
CA THR A 42 -13.88 -16.75 3.77
C THR A 42 -13.26 -15.37 3.48
N ALA A 43 -14.01 -14.43 2.91
CA ALA A 43 -13.50 -13.08 2.63
C ALA A 43 -12.93 -12.38 3.89
N PRO A 44 -13.54 -12.46 5.09
CA PRO A 44 -12.94 -11.98 6.32
C PRO A 44 -11.60 -12.64 6.68
N GLN A 45 -11.42 -13.94 6.39
CA GLN A 45 -10.15 -14.64 6.61
C GLN A 45 -9.06 -14.17 5.65
N VAL A 46 -9.40 -13.90 4.38
CA VAL A 46 -8.48 -13.28 3.42
C VAL A 46 -8.04 -11.89 3.91
N LEU A 47 -8.99 -11.09 4.38
CA LEU A 47 -8.70 -9.76 4.93
C LEU A 47 -7.80 -9.84 6.17
N ALA A 48 -8.04 -10.82 7.05
CA ALA A 48 -7.19 -11.06 8.21
C ALA A 48 -5.77 -11.47 7.79
N ALA A 49 -5.61 -12.30 6.75
CA ALA A 49 -4.31 -12.68 6.23
C ALA A 49 -3.54 -11.46 5.69
N CYS A 50 -4.19 -10.56 4.94
CA CYS A 50 -3.57 -9.31 4.51
C CYS A 50 -3.05 -8.47 5.69
N ARG A 51 -3.81 -8.39 6.79
CA ARG A 51 -3.37 -7.69 8.02
C ARG A 51 -2.16 -8.33 8.67
N GLU A 52 -2.08 -9.66 8.67
CA GLU A 52 -0.97 -10.39 9.28
C GLU A 52 0.35 -10.19 8.51
N MET A 53 0.30 -9.77 7.25
CA MET A 53 1.49 -9.40 6.48
C MET A 53 2.10 -8.06 6.91
N LEU A 54 1.35 -7.22 7.66
CA LEU A 54 1.88 -5.98 8.21
C LEU A 54 2.88 -6.27 9.33
N PRO A 55 3.95 -5.45 9.49
CA PRO A 55 4.95 -5.63 10.53
C PRO A 55 4.34 -5.72 11.93
N ARG A 56 4.73 -6.74 12.70
CA ARG A 56 4.30 -6.92 14.09
C ARG A 56 5.19 -6.18 15.09
N ARG A 57 6.48 -6.01 14.75
CA ARG A 57 7.42 -5.25 15.59
C ARG A 57 7.37 -3.78 15.21
N PRO A 58 7.67 -2.88 16.15
CA PRO A 58 7.82 -1.46 15.83
C PRO A 58 8.88 -1.27 14.74
N ILE A 59 8.54 -0.48 13.71
CA ILE A 59 9.45 -0.19 12.60
C ILE A 59 9.52 1.29 12.32
N GLU A 60 10.64 1.70 11.76
CA GLU A 60 10.81 2.99 11.10
C GLU A 60 11.10 2.74 9.61
N LEU A 61 10.39 3.45 8.76
CA LEU A 61 10.60 3.48 7.32
C LEU A 61 11.01 4.89 6.90
N THR A 62 11.94 4.98 5.96
CA THR A 62 12.22 6.22 5.23
C THR A 62 12.05 5.99 3.73
N GLY A 63 11.68 7.04 3.03
CA GLY A 63 11.48 6.94 1.58
C GLY A 63 10.99 8.25 0.99
N SER A 64 10.41 8.18 -0.19
CA SER A 64 9.91 9.36 -0.90
C SER A 64 8.53 9.14 -1.53
N LEU A 65 7.79 10.25 -1.67
CA LEU A 65 6.57 10.38 -2.46
C LEU A 65 6.92 11.19 -3.71
N ILE A 66 6.70 10.64 -4.90
CA ILE A 66 7.06 11.29 -6.16
C ILE A 66 5.85 11.28 -7.08
N LEU A 67 5.21 12.44 -7.25
CA LEU A 67 4.11 12.65 -8.19
C LEU A 67 4.67 12.90 -9.59
N ARG A 68 4.23 12.11 -10.57
CA ARG A 68 4.60 12.25 -11.98
C ARG A 68 3.37 12.40 -12.85
N ASN A 69 3.49 13.21 -13.89
CA ASN A 69 2.48 13.27 -14.94
C ASN A 69 2.63 12.09 -15.92
N ARG A 70 1.69 11.98 -16.89
CA ARG A 70 1.70 10.92 -17.92
C ARG A 70 2.99 10.85 -18.73
N LYS A 71 3.73 11.96 -18.87
CA LYS A 71 5.03 12.01 -19.58
C LYS A 71 6.19 11.59 -18.70
N GLY A 72 5.94 11.21 -17.44
CA GLY A 72 6.96 10.84 -16.47
C GLY A 72 7.67 12.03 -15.82
N ILE A 73 7.25 13.28 -16.11
CA ILE A 73 7.84 14.48 -15.54
C ILE A 73 7.39 14.61 -14.07
N VAL A 74 8.37 14.77 -13.18
CA VAL A 74 8.11 15.00 -11.76
C VAL A 74 7.40 16.35 -11.57
N GLN A 75 6.27 16.32 -10.90
CA GLN A 75 5.47 17.50 -10.58
C GLN A 75 5.69 17.93 -9.13
N LYS A 76 5.82 16.95 -8.25
CA LYS A 76 6.00 17.14 -6.81
C LYS A 76 6.78 15.98 -6.23
N GLU A 77 7.62 16.24 -5.25
CA GLU A 77 8.30 15.20 -4.49
C GLU A 77 8.57 15.66 -3.06
N CYS A 78 8.52 14.73 -2.14
CA CYS A 78 8.92 14.93 -0.74
C CYS A 78 9.47 13.64 -0.17
N ASP A 79 10.32 13.78 0.84
CA ASP A 79 10.80 12.65 1.63
C ASP A 79 9.87 12.42 2.82
N TYR A 80 9.82 11.19 3.31
CA TYR A 80 9.07 10.86 4.51
C TYR A 80 9.86 9.99 5.48
N ARG A 81 9.50 10.11 6.75
CA ARG A 81 9.84 9.16 7.82
C ARG A 81 8.55 8.68 8.45
N LEU A 82 8.35 7.38 8.48
CA LEU A 82 7.18 6.73 9.06
C LEU A 82 7.63 5.83 10.19
N VAL A 83 7.03 6.00 11.36
CA VAL A 83 7.17 5.09 12.50
C VAL A 83 5.84 4.38 12.70
N MET A 84 5.85 3.06 12.72
CA MET A 84 4.67 2.26 12.98
C MET A 84 4.90 1.38 14.21
N ARG A 85 3.90 1.38 15.11
CA ARG A 85 3.82 0.49 16.28
C ARG A 85 2.48 -0.22 16.26
N ARG A 86 2.52 -1.54 16.25
CA ARG A 86 1.33 -2.38 16.28
C ARG A 86 1.29 -3.15 17.59
N GLY A 87 0.39 -2.74 18.49
CA GLY A 87 0.05 -3.48 19.71
C GLY A 87 -1.16 -4.41 19.50
N ALA A 88 -1.58 -5.10 20.54
CA ALA A 88 -2.75 -5.97 20.53
C ALA A 88 -4.03 -5.18 20.19
N ASP A 89 -4.24 -4.05 20.87
CA ASP A 89 -5.45 -3.24 20.73
C ASP A 89 -5.23 -1.88 20.10
N LEU A 90 -3.97 -1.46 19.94
CA LEU A 90 -3.64 -0.12 19.45
C LEU A 90 -2.58 -0.21 18.35
N THR A 91 -2.92 0.30 17.18
CA THR A 91 -1.96 0.55 16.10
C THR A 91 -1.73 2.05 16.03
N GLN A 92 -0.47 2.46 16.09
CA GLN A 92 -0.04 3.86 15.95
C GLN A 92 0.90 4.01 14.77
N MET A 93 0.72 5.07 14.02
CA MET A 93 1.59 5.46 12.93
C MET A 93 1.88 6.94 13.05
N ALA A 94 3.16 7.32 12.98
CA ALA A 94 3.60 8.70 12.90
C ALA A 94 4.35 8.91 11.59
N VAL A 95 3.88 9.83 10.77
CA VAL A 95 4.50 10.19 9.47
C VAL A 95 4.99 11.61 9.56
N ARG A 96 6.26 11.85 9.20
CA ARG A 96 6.83 13.18 9.03
C ARG A 96 7.21 13.37 7.58
N LEU A 97 6.90 14.53 7.03
CA LEU A 97 7.13 14.88 5.63
C LEU A 97 8.17 16.01 5.56
N PHE A 98 9.08 15.88 4.62
CA PHE A 98 10.22 16.80 4.43
C PHE A 98 10.33 17.22 2.95
N PRO A 99 10.90 18.39 2.63
CA PRO A 99 11.31 18.67 1.25
C PRO A 99 12.28 17.59 0.76
N ARG A 100 12.30 17.34 -0.53
CA ARG A 100 13.24 16.38 -1.12
C ARG A 100 14.68 16.74 -0.75
N HIS A 101 15.38 15.80 -0.08
CA HIS A 101 16.74 16.01 0.47
C HIS A 101 16.84 17.14 1.50
N GLY A 102 15.71 17.62 2.03
CA GLY A 102 15.68 18.65 3.07
C GLY A 102 15.50 18.06 4.47
N THR A 103 15.75 18.88 5.49
CA THR A 103 15.63 18.50 6.92
C THR A 103 14.50 19.22 7.64
N ASN A 104 13.98 20.32 7.07
CA ASN A 104 12.89 21.06 7.68
C ASN A 104 11.57 20.29 7.51
N GLU A 105 10.88 20.01 8.61
CA GLU A 105 9.60 19.33 8.59
C GLU A 105 8.52 20.22 7.92
N LEU A 106 7.86 19.69 6.89
CA LEU A 106 6.74 20.33 6.21
C LEU A 106 5.42 20.06 6.93
N ALA A 107 5.25 18.84 7.38
CA ALA A 107 4.07 18.39 8.09
C ALA A 107 4.38 17.11 8.88
N SER A 108 3.62 16.90 9.95
CA SER A 108 3.59 15.63 10.66
C SER A 108 2.15 15.13 10.81
N VAL A 109 2.01 13.82 10.80
CA VAL A 109 0.72 13.16 10.92
C VAL A 109 0.83 12.06 11.95
N THR A 110 -0.07 12.06 12.92
CA THR A 110 -0.24 10.95 13.85
C THR A 110 -1.56 10.24 13.58
N ILE A 111 -1.49 8.95 13.42
CA ILE A 111 -2.63 8.08 13.15
C ILE A 111 -2.68 7.07 14.29
N ALA A 112 -3.84 6.96 14.94
CA ALA A 112 -4.07 6.01 16.01
C ALA A 112 -5.37 5.25 15.75
N ARG A 113 -5.33 3.91 15.89
CA ARG A 113 -6.49 3.03 15.77
C ARG A 113 -6.57 2.10 16.94
N ARG A 114 -7.75 1.95 17.52
CA ARG A 114 -8.07 0.94 18.51
C ARG A 114 -8.93 -0.16 17.92
N GLY A 115 -8.44 -1.40 17.98
CA GLY A 115 -9.14 -2.55 17.40
C GLY A 115 -9.55 -2.31 15.94
N ASN A 116 -10.84 -2.49 15.63
CA ASN A 116 -11.44 -2.26 14.33
C ASN A 116 -12.09 -0.86 14.18
N ALA A 117 -11.93 0.02 15.17
CA ALA A 117 -12.48 1.36 15.10
C ALA A 117 -11.83 2.20 13.98
N ARG A 118 -12.55 3.20 13.50
CA ARG A 118 -12.01 4.20 12.56
C ARG A 118 -10.76 4.86 13.16
N PRO A 119 -9.68 5.05 12.38
CA PRO A 119 -8.49 5.72 12.89
C PRO A 119 -8.76 7.20 13.18
N THR A 120 -8.16 7.69 14.26
CA THR A 120 -8.02 9.13 14.49
C THR A 120 -6.78 9.61 13.74
N ILE A 121 -6.91 10.66 12.93
CA ILE A 121 -5.83 11.25 12.15
C ILE A 121 -5.66 12.70 12.62
N LEU A 122 -4.50 12.99 13.17
CA LEU A 122 -4.07 14.33 13.56
C LEU A 122 -2.97 14.81 12.63
N LEU A 123 -3.25 15.82 11.82
CA LEU A 123 -2.29 16.48 10.94
C LEU A 123 -1.81 17.77 11.58
N VAL A 124 -0.50 17.95 11.66
CA VAL A 124 0.13 19.21 12.04
C VAL A 124 0.92 19.72 10.83
N SER A 125 0.59 20.91 10.35
CA SER A 125 1.27 21.54 9.24
C SER A 125 1.62 22.99 9.62
N ASN A 126 2.87 23.37 9.42
CA ASN A 126 3.39 24.71 9.80
C ASN A 126 3.08 25.08 11.27
N GLY A 127 3.16 24.11 12.18
CA GLY A 127 2.88 24.31 13.61
C GLY A 127 1.40 24.52 13.97
N THR A 128 0.48 24.29 13.02
CA THR A 128 -0.96 24.42 13.25
C THR A 128 -1.64 23.05 13.12
N ASP A 129 -2.44 22.69 14.11
CA ASP A 129 -3.26 21.50 14.09
C ASP A 129 -4.36 21.64 13.03
N GLN A 130 -4.47 20.64 12.16
CA GLN A 130 -5.50 20.58 11.14
C GLN A 130 -6.27 19.28 11.28
N ASN A 131 -7.60 19.36 11.27
CA ASN A 131 -8.41 18.17 11.17
C ASN A 131 -8.40 17.65 9.73
N VAL A 132 -8.13 16.37 9.55
CA VAL A 132 -8.35 15.69 8.28
C VAL A 132 -9.86 15.51 8.10
N GLY A 133 -10.42 16.20 7.12
CA GLY A 133 -11.87 16.21 6.88
C GLY A 133 -12.38 14.87 6.38
N SER A 134 -11.64 14.25 5.47
CA SER A 134 -11.99 12.96 4.86
C SER A 134 -10.78 12.03 4.78
N PRO A 135 -10.96 10.71 4.95
CA PRO A 135 -9.88 9.75 4.67
C PRO A 135 -9.46 9.77 3.19
N LEU A 136 -10.27 10.36 2.30
CA LEU A 136 -9.96 10.53 0.88
C LEU A 136 -9.21 11.83 0.58
N ASP A 137 -8.94 12.67 1.57
CA ASP A 137 -8.13 13.87 1.39
C ASP A 137 -6.70 13.49 0.97
N ARG A 138 -6.14 14.28 0.06
CA ARG A 138 -4.84 13.99 -0.53
C ARG A 138 -3.70 14.37 0.41
N VAL A 139 -2.70 13.51 0.48
CA VAL A 139 -1.47 13.78 1.19
C VAL A 139 -0.59 14.67 0.33
N MET A 140 -0.32 15.91 0.79
CA MET A 140 0.54 16.87 0.08
C MET A 140 0.16 17.08 -1.39
N ASP A 141 -1.13 17.10 -1.73
CA ASP A 141 -1.66 17.22 -3.10
C ASP A 141 -1.13 16.16 -4.08
N THR A 142 -0.65 15.03 -3.57
CA THR A 142 -0.27 13.85 -4.40
C THR A 142 -1.51 13.02 -4.74
N ASP A 143 -1.33 11.89 -5.44
CA ASP A 143 -2.44 10.93 -5.63
C ASP A 143 -2.70 10.08 -4.38
N VAL A 144 -1.81 10.09 -3.39
CA VAL A 144 -1.97 9.33 -2.14
C VAL A 144 -2.99 10.00 -1.24
N THR A 145 -3.91 9.22 -0.68
CA THR A 145 -4.88 9.67 0.33
C THR A 145 -4.50 9.15 1.71
N TRP A 146 -5.15 9.67 2.75
CA TRP A 146 -5.00 9.12 4.11
C TRP A 146 -5.45 7.66 4.18
N LEU A 147 -6.50 7.29 3.43
CA LEU A 147 -6.96 5.91 3.33
C LEU A 147 -5.87 4.98 2.76
N ASP A 148 -5.12 5.44 1.74
CA ASP A 148 -4.01 4.67 1.16
C ASP A 148 -2.86 4.51 2.17
N LEU A 149 -2.50 5.56 2.92
CA LEU A 149 -1.41 5.49 3.91
C LEU A 149 -1.76 4.64 5.12
N THR A 150 -3.01 4.67 5.56
CA THR A 150 -3.44 3.95 6.76
C THR A 150 -3.78 2.49 6.49
N PHE A 151 -4.02 2.13 5.22
CA PHE A 151 -4.62 0.85 4.84
C PHE A 151 -5.88 0.55 5.67
N ASP A 152 -6.68 1.58 6.01
CA ASP A 152 -7.81 1.47 6.92
C ASP A 152 -8.78 0.37 6.52
N PHE A 153 -9.00 0.17 5.24
CA PHE A 153 -9.84 -0.86 4.65
C PHE A 153 -9.47 -2.29 5.10
N LEU A 154 -8.25 -2.54 5.57
CA LEU A 154 -7.85 -3.85 6.09
C LEU A 154 -8.51 -4.19 7.44
N TRP A 155 -9.07 -3.21 8.14
CA TRP A 155 -9.76 -3.40 9.43
C TRP A 155 -11.28 -3.36 9.33
N TRP A 156 -11.82 -3.11 8.13
CA TRP A 156 -13.26 -3.15 7.93
C TRP A 156 -13.76 -4.59 8.06
N THR A 157 -15.02 -4.77 8.51
CA THR A 157 -15.57 -6.09 8.83
C THR A 157 -16.53 -6.60 7.76
N ASP A 158 -17.11 -5.70 6.96
CA ASP A 158 -17.98 -6.05 5.84
C ASP A 158 -17.12 -6.41 4.63
N ALA A 159 -16.94 -7.72 4.39
CA ALA A 159 -16.10 -8.26 3.34
C ALA A 159 -16.81 -9.41 2.62
N GLU A 160 -16.84 -9.36 1.30
CA GLU A 160 -17.43 -10.39 0.43
C GLU A 160 -16.51 -10.73 -0.75
N TYR A 161 -16.66 -11.93 -1.32
CA TYR A 161 -15.96 -12.30 -2.55
C TYR A 161 -16.60 -11.67 -3.78
N GLU A 162 -15.77 -11.21 -4.71
CA GLU A 162 -16.18 -10.94 -6.09
C GLU A 162 -15.94 -12.19 -6.95
N THR A 163 -16.88 -13.12 -6.93
CA THR A 163 -16.77 -14.42 -7.63
C THR A 163 -16.58 -14.28 -9.14
N GLU A 164 -17.09 -13.21 -9.74
CA GLU A 164 -16.91 -12.90 -11.17
C GLU A 164 -15.43 -12.62 -11.54
N ARG A 165 -14.59 -12.35 -10.54
CA ARG A 165 -13.17 -12.05 -10.69
C ARG A 165 -12.28 -13.17 -10.16
N GLU A 166 -12.84 -14.34 -9.94
CA GLU A 166 -12.05 -15.47 -9.48
C GLU A 166 -10.96 -15.83 -10.49
N GLY A 167 -9.74 -16.01 -9.98
CA GLY A 167 -8.58 -16.37 -10.80
C GLY A 167 -7.90 -15.20 -11.52
N GLU A 168 -8.32 -13.95 -11.29
CA GLU A 168 -7.58 -12.79 -11.78
C GLU A 168 -6.14 -12.81 -11.27
N THR A 169 -5.23 -12.28 -12.08
CA THR A 169 -3.81 -12.23 -11.76
C THR A 169 -3.31 -10.79 -11.65
N VAL A 170 -2.48 -10.54 -10.65
CA VAL A 170 -1.73 -9.29 -10.51
C VAL A 170 -0.25 -9.63 -10.49
N HIS A 171 0.51 -9.06 -11.43
CA HIS A 171 1.95 -9.36 -11.61
C HIS A 171 2.25 -10.86 -11.73
N GLY A 172 1.36 -11.63 -12.38
CA GLY A 172 1.52 -13.07 -12.59
C GLY A 172 1.14 -13.94 -11.38
N GLN A 173 0.72 -13.36 -10.26
CA GLN A 173 0.21 -14.08 -9.10
C GLN A 173 -1.31 -14.19 -9.17
N THR A 174 -1.84 -15.40 -8.99
CA THR A 174 -3.28 -15.63 -8.91
C THR A 174 -3.81 -15.08 -7.60
N CYS A 175 -4.83 -14.23 -7.67
CA CYS A 175 -5.39 -13.54 -6.53
C CYS A 175 -6.80 -14.04 -6.17
N MET A 176 -7.12 -13.93 -4.89
CA MET A 176 -8.49 -13.86 -4.39
C MET A 176 -8.92 -12.41 -4.41
N VAL A 177 -10.10 -12.15 -4.99
CA VAL A 177 -10.62 -10.78 -5.09
C VAL A 177 -11.77 -10.63 -4.12
N ILE A 178 -11.64 -9.69 -3.20
CA ILE A 178 -12.66 -9.37 -2.20
C ILE A 178 -13.06 -7.90 -2.28
N LEU A 179 -14.31 -7.63 -1.98
CA LEU A 179 -14.86 -6.30 -1.82
C LEU A 179 -15.04 -6.03 -0.34
N VAL A 180 -14.54 -4.91 0.15
CA VAL A 180 -14.70 -4.49 1.55
C VAL A 180 -15.39 -3.14 1.62
N ARG A 181 -16.36 -2.99 2.52
CA ARG A 181 -17.13 -1.75 2.70
C ARG A 181 -16.77 -1.05 3.99
N PRO A 182 -16.74 0.29 4.00
CA PRO A 182 -16.46 1.05 5.20
C PRO A 182 -17.61 0.85 6.20
N PRO A 183 -17.31 0.77 7.53
CA PRO A 183 -18.32 0.63 8.58
C PRO A 183 -19.23 1.85 8.70
N GLU A 184 -18.79 3.01 8.24
CA GLU A 184 -19.52 4.25 8.17
C GLU A 184 -19.40 4.82 6.76
N LYS A 185 -20.45 5.50 6.29
CA LYS A 185 -20.44 6.12 4.96
C LYS A 185 -19.28 7.11 4.82
N ILE A 186 -18.49 6.93 3.78
CA ILE A 186 -17.46 7.87 3.34
C ILE A 186 -17.94 8.45 2.01
N GLU A 187 -18.15 9.76 1.96
CA GLU A 187 -18.58 10.41 0.73
C GLU A 187 -17.60 10.17 -0.43
N GLY A 188 -18.12 9.69 -1.56
CA GLY A 188 -17.34 9.35 -2.75
C GLY A 188 -16.64 7.98 -2.70
N LEU A 189 -16.89 7.16 -1.66
CA LEU A 189 -16.36 5.81 -1.55
C LEU A 189 -17.45 4.83 -1.13
N GLU A 190 -17.79 3.90 -2.00
CA GLU A 190 -18.71 2.78 -1.70
C GLU A 190 -17.97 1.59 -1.10
N ALA A 191 -16.84 1.22 -1.70
CA ALA A 191 -16.09 0.06 -1.31
C ALA A 191 -14.62 0.14 -1.73
N VAL A 192 -13.80 -0.76 -1.21
CA VAL A 192 -12.45 -1.02 -1.69
C VAL A 192 -12.37 -2.47 -2.17
N ARG A 193 -11.93 -2.67 -3.42
CA ARG A 193 -11.65 -3.97 -3.99
C ARG A 193 -10.21 -4.33 -3.72
N LEU A 194 -9.95 -5.52 -3.19
CA LEU A 194 -8.62 -6.00 -2.82
C LEU A 194 -8.28 -7.26 -3.59
N TRP A 195 -7.07 -7.31 -4.13
CA TRP A 195 -6.46 -8.52 -4.70
C TRP A 195 -5.43 -9.04 -3.71
N ALA A 196 -5.73 -10.16 -3.09
CA ALA A 196 -4.82 -10.86 -2.20
C ALA A 196 -4.23 -12.08 -2.90
N ASP A 197 -2.91 -12.21 -2.90
CA ASP A 197 -2.25 -13.40 -3.46
C ASP A 197 -2.77 -14.67 -2.78
N LYS A 198 -3.23 -15.61 -3.59
CA LYS A 198 -3.88 -16.85 -3.12
C LYS A 198 -2.98 -17.73 -2.26
N LYS A 199 -1.67 -17.68 -2.47
CA LYS A 199 -0.72 -18.50 -1.73
C LYS A 199 -0.32 -17.89 -0.39
N THR A 200 -0.19 -16.57 -0.33
CA THR A 200 0.47 -15.88 0.77
C THR A 200 -0.46 -14.95 1.54
N GLY A 201 -1.61 -14.59 0.98
CA GLY A 201 -2.47 -13.55 1.53
C GLY A 201 -1.90 -12.13 1.38
N CYS A 202 -0.79 -11.96 0.66
CA CYS A 202 -0.20 -10.65 0.46
C CYS A 202 -1.14 -9.75 -0.35
N LEU A 203 -1.37 -8.52 0.10
CA LEU A 203 -2.11 -7.53 -0.68
C LEU A 203 -1.28 -7.10 -1.90
N MET A 204 -1.77 -7.42 -3.10
CA MET A 204 -1.12 -7.12 -4.36
C MET A 204 -1.61 -5.80 -4.96
N GLN A 205 -2.92 -5.54 -4.85
CA GLN A 205 -3.58 -4.36 -5.40
C GLN A 205 -4.81 -4.00 -4.58
N ALA A 206 -5.12 -2.71 -4.51
CA ALA A 206 -6.38 -2.19 -3.98
C ALA A 206 -6.97 -1.16 -4.96
N GLU A 207 -8.28 -1.16 -5.14
CA GLU A 207 -9.02 -0.15 -5.89
C GLU A 207 -10.11 0.48 -5.01
N GLN A 208 -10.13 1.79 -4.94
CA GLN A 208 -11.22 2.54 -4.32
C GLN A 208 -12.33 2.72 -5.36
N LEU A 209 -13.55 2.34 -5.01
CA LEU A 209 -14.72 2.34 -5.88
C LEU A 209 -15.71 3.40 -5.46
N ASP A 210 -16.28 4.11 -6.43
CA ASP A 210 -17.36 5.07 -6.19
C ASP A 210 -18.72 4.37 -5.96
N GLU A 211 -19.78 5.16 -5.73
CA GLU A 211 -21.14 4.68 -5.49
C GLU A 211 -21.71 3.81 -6.63
N GLY A 212 -21.14 3.89 -7.83
CA GLY A 212 -21.45 3.00 -8.96
C GLY A 212 -20.53 1.80 -9.08
N LEU A 213 -19.72 1.50 -8.06
CA LEU A 213 -18.69 0.45 -8.05
C LEU A 213 -17.65 0.60 -9.17
N LYS A 214 -17.46 1.83 -9.67
CA LYS A 214 -16.45 2.14 -10.68
C LYS A 214 -15.15 2.51 -10.00
N PRO A 215 -14.00 1.96 -10.44
CA PRO A 215 -12.72 2.29 -9.85
C PRO A 215 -12.35 3.75 -10.12
N ARG A 216 -12.00 4.47 -9.06
CA ARG A 216 -11.53 5.86 -9.09
C ARG A 216 -10.04 5.96 -8.83
N ARG A 217 -9.53 5.04 -8.05
CA ARG A 217 -8.12 5.03 -7.64
C ARG A 217 -7.64 3.61 -7.59
N ARG A 218 -6.33 3.44 -7.83
CA ARG A 218 -5.64 2.16 -7.72
C ARG A 218 -4.34 2.33 -6.98
N LEU A 219 -4.07 1.41 -6.06
CA LEU A 219 -2.82 1.25 -5.33
C LEU A 219 -2.28 -0.15 -5.62
N TRP A 220 -0.99 -0.29 -5.96
CA TRP A 220 -0.37 -1.61 -6.16
C TRP A 220 1.12 -1.59 -5.87
N GLY A 221 1.67 -2.76 -5.47
CA GLY A 221 3.10 -2.96 -5.30
C GLY A 221 3.79 -3.22 -6.64
N THR A 222 4.93 -2.58 -6.90
CA THR A 222 5.67 -2.77 -8.16
C THR A 222 7.06 -3.36 -7.95
N ARG A 223 7.62 -3.27 -6.76
CA ARG A 223 8.92 -3.83 -6.43
C ARG A 223 8.96 -4.37 -5.02
N VAL A 224 9.73 -5.42 -4.84
CA VAL A 224 10.06 -6.00 -3.54
C VAL A 224 11.56 -5.90 -3.33
N LYS A 225 11.99 -5.62 -2.11
CA LYS A 225 13.39 -5.49 -1.74
C LYS A 225 13.61 -6.17 -0.39
N LYS A 226 14.81 -6.71 -0.21
CA LYS A 226 15.26 -7.25 1.05
C LYS A 226 15.87 -6.12 1.90
N PHE A 227 15.35 -5.94 3.11
CA PHE A 227 15.83 -4.98 4.09
C PHE A 227 16.55 -5.72 5.22
N ASP A 228 17.56 -5.10 5.80
CA ASP A 228 18.37 -5.62 6.94
C ASP A 228 18.86 -7.06 6.72
N GLY A 229 19.12 -7.44 5.46
CA GLY A 229 19.61 -8.75 5.08
C GLY A 229 18.60 -9.90 5.19
N GLU A 230 17.43 -9.73 5.82
CA GLU A 230 16.51 -10.83 6.13
C GLU A 230 15.06 -10.60 5.72
N ARG A 231 14.55 -9.36 5.81
CA ARG A 231 13.13 -9.08 5.62
C ARG A 231 12.82 -8.62 4.20
N TRP A 232 12.02 -9.37 3.50
CA TRP A 232 11.44 -8.95 2.23
C TRP A 232 10.22 -8.07 2.46
N MET A 233 10.12 -6.96 1.75
CA MET A 233 8.97 -6.06 1.82
C MET A 233 8.80 -5.33 0.48
N VAL A 234 7.57 -4.90 0.18
CA VAL A 234 7.29 -4.01 -0.95
C VAL A 234 8.09 -2.72 -0.75
N SER A 235 8.98 -2.43 -1.70
CA SER A 235 9.85 -1.25 -1.67
C SER A 235 9.37 -0.13 -2.58
N VAL A 236 8.41 -0.43 -3.47
CA VAL A 236 7.77 0.57 -4.32
C VAL A 236 6.29 0.26 -4.43
N LEU A 237 5.48 1.22 -4.03
CA LEU A 237 4.04 1.27 -4.26
C LEU A 237 3.75 2.36 -5.30
N GLU A 238 2.76 2.15 -6.12
CA GLU A 238 2.24 3.16 -7.02
C GLU A 238 0.76 3.42 -6.74
N VAL A 239 0.38 4.68 -6.75
CA VAL A 239 -1.00 5.14 -6.60
C VAL A 239 -1.37 5.96 -7.80
N GLU A 240 -2.50 5.65 -8.40
CA GLU A 240 -3.04 6.35 -9.57
C GLU A 240 -4.48 6.79 -9.32
N THR A 241 -4.76 8.06 -9.56
CA THR A 241 -6.14 8.53 -9.70
C THR A 241 -6.56 8.33 -11.15
N LEU A 242 -7.49 7.41 -11.39
CA LEU A 242 -7.94 7.06 -12.74
C LEU A 242 -8.54 8.29 -13.44
N GLY A 243 -8.07 8.55 -14.66
CA GLY A 243 -8.46 9.72 -15.42
C GLY A 243 -7.67 11.00 -15.16
N SER A 244 -6.88 11.10 -14.08
CA SER A 244 -6.09 12.30 -13.75
C SER A 244 -4.84 12.47 -14.62
N ARG A 245 -4.37 11.40 -15.26
CA ARG A 245 -3.09 11.33 -15.98
C ARG A 245 -1.85 11.54 -15.07
N HIS A 246 -2.01 11.41 -13.76
CA HIS A 246 -0.95 11.51 -12.78
C HIS A 246 -0.79 10.17 -12.06
N ARG A 247 0.40 9.93 -11.53
CA ARG A 247 0.73 8.77 -10.72
C ARG A 247 1.72 9.18 -9.62
N THR A 248 1.44 8.77 -8.41
CA THR A 248 2.37 8.94 -7.30
C THR A 248 3.06 7.62 -7.01
N LYS A 249 4.38 7.67 -6.95
CA LYS A 249 5.24 6.58 -6.54
C LYS A 249 5.66 6.80 -5.10
N ILE A 250 5.46 5.78 -4.26
CA ILE A 250 5.92 5.72 -2.88
C ILE A 250 7.11 4.77 -2.87
N THR A 251 8.30 5.25 -2.48
CA THR A 251 9.48 4.39 -2.33
C THR A 251 9.75 4.13 -0.86
N VAL A 252 10.27 2.96 -0.53
CA VAL A 252 10.85 2.66 0.77
C VAL A 252 12.36 2.47 0.55
N ASP A 253 13.14 3.40 1.06
CA ASP A 253 14.59 3.43 0.89
C ASP A 253 15.28 2.67 2.01
N SER A 254 14.81 2.81 3.26
CA SER A 254 15.29 2.06 4.43
C SER A 254 14.16 1.58 5.33
N LEU A 255 14.43 0.48 6.03
CA LEU A 255 13.60 -0.05 7.10
C LEU A 255 14.51 -0.34 8.29
N ARG A 256 14.09 0.06 9.47
CA ARG A 256 14.76 -0.24 10.74
C ARG A 256 13.74 -0.76 11.76
N GLU A 257 14.03 -1.88 12.40
CA GLU A 257 13.28 -2.30 13.58
C GLU A 257 13.63 -1.38 14.76
N LEU A 258 12.62 -1.04 15.53
CA LEU A 258 12.78 -0.27 16.75
C LEU A 258 12.67 -1.21 17.96
N GLU A 259 13.42 -0.89 18.99
CA GLU A 259 13.25 -1.53 20.30
C GLU A 259 11.90 -1.13 20.90
N ASN A 260 11.30 -2.03 21.69
CA ASN A 260 10.00 -1.81 22.36
C ASN A 260 10.12 -0.78 23.47
#